data_803a30912453f6839799556c4d96e79c
#
_entry.id   803a30912453f6839799556c4d96e79c
#
_cell.length_a   1.000
_cell.length_b   1.000
_cell.length_c   1.000
_cell.angle_alpha   90.00
_cell.angle_beta   90.00
_cell.angle_gamma   90.00
#
_symmetry.space_group_name_H-M   'P 1'
#
loop_
_entity.id
_entity.type
_entity.pdbx_description
1 polymer ?
#
loop_
_entity_poly.entity_id
_entity_poly.type
_entity_poly.pdbx_seq_one_letter_code
_entity_poly.pdbx_strand_id
1 'polypeptide(L)'
;LPSPRWIEAIGLAAIQRGVISEEYDSMLKSHELLGFMSPSLANEILAFTFDEEKPTYRAVLQAVAEARHVRLVFLERQARTQRNATILATLTRPNLDVAAGTLLRIWLVKKQSAMLVDFLNALGIANENGVVEDLPAAVEDPMLKAAVDSLLAKYPPETVAVYLNAFNDMNQANWPNLKSLLESEPRLQLGAAG
;
A
#
# COMPACT_ATOMS: atom_id res chain seq x y z
N LEU A 1 -0.13 25.01 14.77
CA LEU A 1 -0.82 24.36 13.64
C LEU A 1 -1.49 23.11 14.19
N PRO A 2 -2.81 22.94 14.08
CA PRO A 2 -3.49 21.77 14.61
C PRO A 2 -3.16 20.54 13.76
N SER A 3 -2.83 19.44 14.42
CA SER A 3 -2.69 18.12 13.80
C SER A 3 -4.02 17.71 13.16
N PRO A 4 -4.03 17.14 11.96
CA PRO A 4 -5.27 16.73 11.34
C PRO A 4 -5.93 15.59 12.13
N ARG A 5 -7.15 15.82 12.58
CA ARG A 5 -7.98 14.92 13.40
C ARG A 5 -8.28 13.54 12.79
N TRP A 6 -7.96 13.33 11.54
CA TRP A 6 -8.20 12.07 10.82
C TRP A 6 -7.21 10.94 11.19
N ILE A 7 -6.06 11.27 11.81
CA ILE A 7 -5.11 10.25 12.31
C ILE A 7 -5.66 9.47 13.51
N GLU A 8 -6.54 10.08 14.31
CA GLU A 8 -7.12 9.43 15.49
C GLU A 8 -8.41 8.63 15.18
N ALA A 9 -9.13 8.98 14.11
CA ALA A 9 -10.41 8.34 13.79
C ALA A 9 -10.28 6.90 13.26
N ILE A 10 -9.16 6.56 12.64
CA ILE A 10 -8.93 5.22 12.06
C ILE A 10 -8.53 4.18 13.12
N GLY A 11 -7.99 4.62 14.26
CA GLY A 11 -7.55 3.71 15.33
C GLY A 11 -8.66 3.21 16.27
N LEU A 12 -9.78 3.89 16.38
CA LEU A 12 -10.81 3.55 17.38
C LEU A 12 -11.97 2.69 16.86
N ALA A 13 -12.21 2.67 15.56
CA ALA A 13 -13.31 1.89 14.98
C ALA A 13 -13.02 0.38 14.89
N ALA A 14 -11.75 -0.02 14.94
CA ALA A 14 -11.33 -1.42 14.78
C ALA A 14 -11.47 -2.28 16.03
N ILE A 15 -11.68 -1.68 17.21
CA ILE A 15 -11.64 -2.42 18.49
C ILE A 15 -13.01 -2.97 18.93
N GLN A 16 -14.12 -2.58 18.30
CA GLN A 16 -15.47 -2.91 18.80
C GLN A 16 -16.22 -4.03 18.08
N ARG A 17 -15.66 -4.70 17.09
CA ARG A 17 -16.31 -5.86 16.48
C ARG A 17 -15.43 -7.10 16.53
N GLY A 18 -15.47 -7.78 17.68
CA GLY A 18 -14.90 -9.11 17.84
C GLY A 18 -15.69 -10.16 17.04
N VAL A 19 -15.42 -10.26 15.76
CA VAL A 19 -15.69 -11.45 14.94
C VAL A 19 -14.44 -11.65 14.07
N ILE A 20 -13.49 -12.39 14.61
CA ILE A 20 -12.38 -12.92 13.83
C ILE A 20 -12.95 -14.13 13.08
N SER A 21 -13.37 -13.95 11.84
CA SER A 21 -13.60 -15.07 10.94
C SER A 21 -12.32 -15.33 10.17
N GLU A 22 -11.87 -16.57 10.18
CA GLU A 22 -10.65 -17.10 9.54
C GLU A 22 -10.65 -16.97 7.99
N GLU A 23 -11.64 -16.30 7.41
CA GLU A 23 -11.85 -16.12 5.97
C GLU A 23 -11.17 -14.85 5.39
N TYR A 24 -10.52 -14.04 6.25
CA TYR A 24 -9.88 -12.77 5.85
C TYR A 24 -8.41 -12.89 5.42
N ASP A 25 -7.84 -14.10 5.39
CA ASP A 25 -6.39 -14.32 5.31
C ASP A 25 -5.82 -14.42 3.88
N SER A 26 -6.54 -13.98 2.83
CA SER A 26 -6.08 -14.18 1.45
C SER A 26 -5.71 -12.90 0.69
N MET A 27 -5.76 -11.73 1.32
CA MET A 27 -5.28 -10.49 0.71
C MET A 27 -3.85 -10.21 1.16
N LEU A 28 -3.01 -9.80 0.21
CA LEU A 28 -1.61 -9.50 0.50
C LEU A 28 -1.49 -8.33 1.48
N LYS A 29 -0.79 -8.55 2.59
CA LYS A 29 -0.45 -7.51 3.55
C LYS A 29 0.65 -6.60 3.00
N SER A 30 0.82 -5.44 3.58
CA SER A 30 1.77 -4.45 3.08
C SER A 30 3.22 -4.96 3.02
N HIS A 31 3.66 -5.77 4.00
CA HIS A 31 4.99 -6.37 4.00
C HIS A 31 5.15 -7.44 2.91
N GLU A 32 4.09 -8.18 2.59
CA GLU A 32 4.07 -9.16 1.50
C GLU A 32 4.09 -8.47 0.15
N LEU A 33 3.32 -7.37 -0.03
CA LEU A 33 3.34 -6.55 -1.24
C LEU A 33 4.75 -6.08 -1.59
N LEU A 34 5.51 -5.61 -0.58
CA LEU A 34 6.92 -5.24 -0.78
C LEU A 34 7.80 -6.43 -1.18
N GLY A 35 7.43 -7.65 -0.76
CA GLY A 35 8.15 -8.86 -1.13
C GLY A 35 7.87 -9.35 -2.56
N PHE A 36 6.66 -9.09 -3.06
CA PHE A 36 6.23 -9.57 -4.38
C PHE A 36 6.41 -8.55 -5.51
N MET A 37 6.62 -7.28 -5.19
CA MET A 37 6.87 -6.28 -6.22
C MET A 37 8.29 -6.35 -6.78
N SER A 38 8.47 -5.86 -8.01
CA SER A 38 9.77 -5.80 -8.64
C SER A 38 10.77 -4.94 -7.83
N PRO A 39 12.06 -5.29 -7.84
CA PRO A 39 13.09 -4.45 -7.23
C PRO A 39 13.12 -3.02 -7.77
N SER A 40 12.71 -2.82 -9.02
CA SER A 40 12.62 -1.50 -9.64
C SER A 40 11.57 -0.63 -8.95
N LEU A 41 10.34 -1.13 -8.82
CA LEU A 41 9.24 -0.42 -8.17
C LEU A 41 9.51 -0.19 -6.68
N ALA A 42 10.01 -1.19 -5.97
CA ALA A 42 10.36 -1.07 -4.56
C ALA A 42 11.43 0.02 -4.31
N ASN A 43 12.45 0.09 -5.18
CA ASN A 43 13.46 1.16 -5.11
C ASN A 43 12.91 2.53 -5.50
N GLU A 44 11.97 2.62 -6.45
CA GLU A 44 11.28 3.87 -6.78
C GLU A 44 10.52 4.42 -5.57
N ILE A 45 9.78 3.56 -4.86
CA ILE A 45 9.03 3.94 -3.66
C ILE A 45 9.98 4.47 -2.57
N LEU A 46 11.09 3.78 -2.32
CA LEU A 46 12.09 4.25 -1.36
C LEU A 46 12.76 5.56 -1.79
N ALA A 47 13.06 5.71 -3.08
CA ALA A 47 13.68 6.92 -3.63
C ALA A 47 12.74 8.12 -3.45
N PHE A 48 11.47 7.97 -3.84
CA PHE A 48 10.45 9.00 -3.64
C PHE A 48 10.36 9.41 -2.15
N THR A 49 10.27 8.43 -1.25
CA THR A 49 10.14 8.71 0.19
C THR A 49 11.39 9.38 0.75
N PHE A 50 12.58 8.98 0.31
CA PHE A 50 13.84 9.61 0.69
C PHE A 50 13.94 11.08 0.23
N ASP A 51 13.50 11.36 -0.99
CA ASP A 51 13.68 12.67 -1.61
C ASP A 51 12.57 13.65 -1.15
N GLU A 52 11.30 13.20 -1.10
CA GLU A 52 10.14 14.05 -0.89
C GLU A 52 9.52 13.93 0.52
N GLU A 53 9.69 12.77 1.20
CA GLU A 53 9.01 12.44 2.46
C GLU A 53 10.00 12.02 3.55
N LYS A 54 11.01 12.85 3.79
CA LYS A 54 12.10 12.59 4.75
C LYS A 54 11.66 12.13 6.14
N PRO A 55 10.59 12.69 6.75
CA PRO A 55 10.10 12.22 8.05
C PRO A 55 9.66 10.75 8.00
N THR A 56 8.89 10.38 6.96
CA THR A 56 8.43 8.99 6.74
C THR A 56 9.61 8.06 6.49
N TYR A 57 10.54 8.46 5.61
CA TYR A 57 11.74 7.67 5.36
C TYR A 57 12.53 7.41 6.64
N ARG A 58 12.70 8.42 7.49
CA ARG A 58 13.42 8.28 8.75
C ARG A 58 12.69 7.38 9.75
N ALA A 59 11.36 7.45 9.81
CA ALA A 59 10.56 6.57 10.65
C ALA A 59 10.69 5.10 10.20
N VAL A 60 10.63 4.84 8.89
CA VAL A 60 10.86 3.50 8.32
C VAL A 60 12.27 3.01 8.63
N LEU A 61 13.29 3.86 8.45
CA LEU A 61 14.67 3.50 8.75
C LEU A 61 14.89 3.18 10.23
N GLN A 62 14.22 3.91 11.13
CA GLN A 62 14.22 3.63 12.57
C GLN A 62 13.60 2.27 12.88
N ALA A 63 12.42 1.96 12.32
CA ALA A 63 11.77 0.67 12.50
C ALA A 63 12.64 -0.50 12.01
N VAL A 64 13.32 -0.31 10.87
CA VAL A 64 14.28 -1.30 10.34
C VAL A 64 15.48 -1.48 11.28
N ALA A 65 16.02 -0.39 11.83
CA ALA A 65 17.15 -0.45 12.77
C ALA A 65 16.76 -1.24 14.03
N GLU A 66 15.58 -0.97 14.59
CA GLU A 66 15.03 -1.68 15.75
C GLU A 66 14.82 -3.17 15.47
N ALA A 67 14.19 -3.51 14.34
CA ALA A 67 13.96 -4.90 13.95
C ALA A 67 15.24 -5.70 13.68
N ARG A 68 16.34 -5.02 13.38
CA ARG A 68 17.67 -5.61 13.17
C ARG A 68 18.56 -5.53 14.40
N HIS A 69 18.10 -4.91 15.48
CA HIS A 69 18.89 -4.65 16.70
C HIS A 69 20.20 -3.90 16.43
N VAL A 70 20.16 -2.92 15.51
CA VAL A 70 21.31 -2.06 15.19
C VAL A 70 20.99 -0.59 15.49
N ARG A 71 22.01 0.22 15.70
CA ARG A 71 21.82 1.67 15.87
C ARG A 71 21.48 2.30 14.51
N LEU A 72 20.57 3.26 14.49
CA LEU A 72 20.15 3.98 13.30
C LEU A 72 21.35 4.54 12.51
N VAL A 73 22.33 5.12 13.20
CA VAL A 73 23.54 5.69 12.59
C VAL A 73 24.33 4.66 11.76
N PHE A 74 24.22 3.37 12.09
CA PHE A 74 24.88 2.32 11.32
C PHE A 74 24.25 2.19 9.92
N LEU A 75 22.92 2.27 9.83
CA LEU A 75 22.20 2.25 8.55
C LEU A 75 22.43 3.55 7.78
N GLU A 76 22.42 4.70 8.44
CA GLU A 76 22.66 6.01 7.81
C GLU A 76 24.02 6.12 7.14
N ARG A 77 25.05 5.46 7.68
CA ARG A 77 26.41 5.43 7.13
C ARG A 77 26.60 4.48 5.95
N GLN A 78 25.65 3.58 5.70
CA GLN A 78 25.73 2.69 4.53
C GLN A 78 25.57 3.47 3.22
N ALA A 79 26.23 3.01 2.16
CA ALA A 79 25.94 3.49 0.82
C ALA A 79 24.44 3.32 0.49
N ARG A 80 23.85 4.27 -0.24
CA ARG A 80 22.40 4.31 -0.53
C ARG A 80 21.86 2.97 -1.05
N THR A 81 22.58 2.35 -2.01
CA THR A 81 22.19 1.06 -2.58
C THR A 81 22.14 -0.05 -1.53
N GLN A 82 23.17 -0.17 -0.68
CA GLN A 82 23.23 -1.16 0.38
C GLN A 82 22.16 -0.91 1.44
N ARG A 83 21.96 0.35 1.82
CA ARG A 83 20.90 0.75 2.76
C ARG A 83 19.52 0.39 2.23
N ASN A 84 19.22 0.71 0.97
CA ASN A 84 17.95 0.37 0.34
C ASN A 84 17.71 -1.14 0.32
N ALA A 85 18.71 -1.93 -0.07
CA ALA A 85 18.61 -3.39 -0.04
C ALA A 85 18.33 -3.91 1.39
N THR A 86 18.99 -3.33 2.40
CA THR A 86 18.78 -3.67 3.80
C THR A 86 17.35 -3.32 4.25
N ILE A 87 16.84 -2.13 3.88
CA ILE A 87 15.48 -1.69 4.20
C ILE A 87 14.48 -2.65 3.57
N LEU A 88 14.53 -2.87 2.26
CA LEU A 88 13.59 -3.71 1.54
C LEU A 88 13.57 -5.15 2.09
N ALA A 89 14.73 -5.78 2.23
CA ALA A 89 14.82 -7.13 2.79
C ALA A 89 14.31 -7.26 4.24
N THR A 90 14.23 -6.15 4.98
CA THR A 90 13.74 -6.16 6.36
C THR A 90 12.25 -5.87 6.40
N LEU A 91 11.74 -4.97 5.56
CA LEU A 91 10.33 -4.59 5.49
C LEU A 91 9.40 -5.73 5.03
N THR A 92 9.94 -6.79 4.42
CA THR A 92 9.15 -7.99 4.06
C THR A 92 8.81 -8.88 5.26
N ARG A 93 9.19 -8.50 6.48
CA ARG A 93 8.88 -9.26 7.69
C ARG A 93 7.52 -8.88 8.28
N PRO A 94 6.73 -9.85 8.77
CA PRO A 94 5.38 -9.57 9.32
C PRO A 94 5.36 -8.52 10.44
N ASN A 95 6.38 -8.48 11.29
CA ASN A 95 6.48 -7.50 12.38
C ASN A 95 6.75 -6.06 11.92
N LEU A 96 6.99 -5.84 10.63
CA LEU A 96 7.17 -4.51 10.03
C LEU A 96 6.03 -4.12 9.09
N ASP A 97 4.91 -4.82 9.13
CA ASP A 97 3.75 -4.54 8.28
C ASP A 97 3.28 -3.09 8.37
N VAL A 98 3.24 -2.53 9.57
CA VAL A 98 2.86 -1.12 9.79
C VAL A 98 3.83 -0.14 9.10
N ALA A 99 5.13 -0.42 9.16
CA ALA A 99 6.14 0.42 8.50
C ALA A 99 6.07 0.28 6.97
N ALA A 100 5.85 -0.93 6.48
CA ALA A 100 5.61 -1.22 5.06
C ALA A 100 4.35 -0.50 4.56
N GLY A 101 3.24 -0.59 5.29
CA GLY A 101 1.98 0.08 4.96
C GLY A 101 2.10 1.60 4.97
N THR A 102 2.86 2.17 5.92
CA THR A 102 3.13 3.61 5.95
C THR A 102 3.89 4.06 4.71
N LEU A 103 4.91 3.31 4.30
CA LEU A 103 5.71 3.58 3.11
C LEU A 103 4.84 3.55 1.84
N LEU A 104 4.04 2.50 1.67
CA LEU A 104 3.14 2.33 0.51
C LEU A 104 2.09 3.42 0.47
N ARG A 105 1.43 3.70 1.59
CA ARG A 105 0.38 4.72 1.67
C ARG A 105 0.88 6.09 1.26
N ILE A 106 2.02 6.54 1.78
CA ILE A 106 2.54 7.87 1.46
C ILE A 106 2.89 7.99 -0.02
N TRP A 107 3.47 6.94 -0.61
CA TRP A 107 3.77 6.88 -2.03
C TRP A 107 2.49 6.90 -2.89
N LEU A 108 1.49 6.09 -2.55
CA LEU A 108 0.21 6.04 -3.25
C LEU A 108 -0.49 7.41 -3.20
N VAL A 109 -0.68 7.98 -2.02
CA VAL A 109 -1.43 9.23 -1.84
C VAL A 109 -0.72 10.43 -2.45
N LYS A 110 0.61 10.48 -2.42
CA LYS A 110 1.35 11.65 -2.90
C LYS A 110 1.88 11.51 -4.32
N LYS A 111 2.38 10.34 -4.69
CA LYS A 111 2.97 10.11 -6.01
C LYS A 111 1.95 9.57 -7.02
N GLN A 112 1.02 8.74 -6.57
CA GLN A 112 0.06 8.05 -7.43
C GLN A 112 -1.38 8.59 -7.26
N SER A 113 -1.55 9.78 -6.67
CA SER A 113 -2.86 10.38 -6.39
C SER A 113 -3.80 10.43 -7.61
N ALA A 114 -3.27 10.70 -8.79
CA ALA A 114 -4.06 10.70 -10.03
C ALA A 114 -4.69 9.32 -10.32
N MET A 115 -3.96 8.23 -10.07
CA MET A 115 -4.48 6.87 -10.25
C MET A 115 -5.58 6.56 -9.25
N LEU A 116 -5.42 7.00 -7.99
CA LEU A 116 -6.44 6.84 -6.96
C LEU A 116 -7.73 7.58 -7.34
N VAL A 117 -7.60 8.82 -7.78
CA VAL A 117 -8.74 9.64 -8.26
C VAL A 117 -9.43 9.00 -9.46
N ASP A 118 -8.67 8.53 -10.45
CA ASP A 118 -9.23 7.88 -11.63
C ASP A 118 -10.05 6.63 -11.27
N PHE A 119 -9.54 5.80 -10.36
CA PHE A 119 -10.24 4.59 -9.90
C PHE A 119 -11.55 4.92 -9.19
N LEU A 120 -11.50 5.81 -8.20
CA LEU A 120 -12.66 6.18 -7.41
C LEU A 120 -13.73 6.87 -8.24
N ASN A 121 -13.32 7.76 -9.16
CA ASN A 121 -14.24 8.42 -10.09
C ASN A 121 -14.89 7.41 -11.06
N ALA A 122 -14.14 6.42 -11.55
CA ALA A 122 -14.69 5.37 -12.40
C ALA A 122 -15.74 4.50 -11.68
N LEU A 123 -15.62 4.38 -10.35
CA LEU A 123 -16.60 3.72 -9.49
C LEU A 123 -17.71 4.64 -8.97
N GLY A 124 -17.72 5.94 -9.34
CA GLY A 124 -18.66 6.91 -8.83
C GLY A 124 -18.55 7.20 -7.33
N ILE A 125 -17.38 6.92 -6.74
CA ILE A 125 -17.12 7.13 -5.31
C ILE A 125 -16.59 8.55 -5.08
N ALA A 126 -17.28 9.30 -4.20
CA ALA A 126 -16.84 10.64 -3.80
C ALA A 126 -15.48 10.55 -3.08
N ASN A 127 -14.54 11.40 -3.51
CA ASN A 127 -13.21 11.41 -2.93
C ASN A 127 -12.61 12.81 -2.94
N GLU A 128 -11.67 13.05 -2.04
CA GLU A 128 -10.84 14.25 -2.03
C GLU A 128 -9.39 13.85 -2.33
N ASN A 129 -8.94 14.13 -3.57
CA ASN A 129 -7.59 13.78 -4.05
C ASN A 129 -7.23 12.29 -3.88
N GLY A 130 -8.19 11.39 -4.10
CA GLY A 130 -8.00 9.95 -3.96
C GLY A 130 -8.15 9.42 -2.53
N VAL A 131 -8.55 10.27 -1.59
CA VAL A 131 -8.90 9.86 -0.22
C VAL A 131 -10.41 9.79 -0.10
N VAL A 132 -10.92 8.74 0.52
CA VAL A 132 -12.35 8.51 0.74
C VAL A 132 -12.69 8.60 2.22
N GLU A 133 -13.86 9.15 2.52
CA GLU A 133 -14.41 9.13 3.89
C GLU A 133 -15.23 7.86 4.13
N ASP A 134 -16.08 7.51 3.15
CA ASP A 134 -16.95 6.34 3.21
C ASP A 134 -16.86 5.54 1.91
N LEU A 135 -16.74 4.21 2.05
CA LEU A 135 -16.81 3.28 0.93
C LEU A 135 -18.18 2.59 0.89
N PRO A 136 -18.72 2.33 -0.32
CA PRO A 136 -19.89 1.48 -0.46
C PRO A 136 -19.58 0.07 0.02
N ALA A 137 -20.58 -0.60 0.61
CA ALA A 137 -20.43 -1.98 1.09
C ALA A 137 -20.14 -2.97 -0.06
N ALA A 138 -20.54 -2.65 -1.27
CA ALA A 138 -20.28 -3.44 -2.47
C ALA A 138 -20.25 -2.55 -3.71
N VAL A 139 -19.55 -3.01 -4.74
CA VAL A 139 -19.51 -2.44 -6.09
C VAL A 139 -19.90 -3.53 -7.08
N GLU A 140 -20.62 -3.19 -8.14
CA GLU A 140 -21.03 -4.16 -9.16
C GLU A 140 -19.83 -4.65 -10.00
N ASP A 141 -19.78 -5.94 -10.29
CA ASP A 141 -18.70 -6.58 -11.05
C ASP A 141 -18.37 -5.88 -12.38
N PRO A 142 -19.36 -5.51 -13.23
CA PRO A 142 -19.08 -4.84 -14.51
C PRO A 142 -18.43 -3.47 -14.30
N MET A 143 -18.83 -2.72 -13.26
CA MET A 143 -18.30 -1.42 -12.94
C MET A 143 -16.86 -1.53 -12.42
N LEU A 144 -16.61 -2.46 -11.49
CA LEU A 144 -15.28 -2.74 -10.96
C LEU A 144 -14.32 -3.15 -12.07
N LYS A 145 -14.75 -4.09 -12.94
CA LYS A 145 -13.96 -4.56 -14.07
C LYS A 145 -13.61 -3.41 -15.03
N ALA A 146 -14.58 -2.59 -15.39
CA ALA A 146 -14.38 -1.45 -16.29
C ALA A 146 -13.40 -0.42 -15.66
N ALA A 147 -13.50 -0.15 -14.35
CA ALA A 147 -12.58 0.74 -13.64
C ALA A 147 -11.15 0.20 -13.67
N VAL A 148 -10.96 -1.10 -13.39
CA VAL A 148 -9.63 -1.74 -13.41
C VAL A 148 -9.06 -1.79 -14.83
N ASP A 149 -9.85 -2.13 -15.85
CA ASP A 149 -9.40 -2.10 -17.26
C ASP A 149 -8.98 -0.68 -17.68
N SER A 150 -9.68 0.36 -17.21
CA SER A 150 -9.30 1.76 -17.44
C SER A 150 -7.96 2.10 -16.80
N LEU A 151 -7.70 1.64 -15.56
CA LEU A 151 -6.41 1.84 -14.91
C LEU A 151 -5.27 1.13 -15.67
N LEU A 152 -5.50 -0.13 -16.05
CA LEU A 152 -4.51 -0.94 -16.77
C LEU A 152 -4.18 -0.39 -18.17
N ALA A 153 -5.09 0.37 -18.76
CA ALA A 153 -4.84 1.08 -20.02
C ALA A 153 -3.97 2.34 -19.84
N LYS A 154 -3.93 2.92 -18.63
CA LYS A 154 -3.30 4.21 -18.35
C LYS A 154 -2.03 4.12 -17.50
N TYR A 155 -1.95 3.12 -16.63
CA TYR A 155 -0.87 2.98 -15.66
C TYR A 155 -0.15 1.63 -15.77
N PRO A 156 1.11 1.51 -15.31
CA PRO A 156 1.82 0.24 -15.32
C PRO A 156 1.07 -0.84 -14.54
N PRO A 157 0.92 -2.06 -15.07
CA PRO A 157 0.13 -3.12 -14.44
C PRO A 157 0.58 -3.44 -13.02
N GLU A 158 1.89 -3.49 -12.75
CA GLU A 158 2.44 -3.73 -11.42
C GLU A 158 2.01 -2.63 -10.41
N THR A 159 2.05 -1.37 -10.84
CA THR A 159 1.61 -0.24 -10.00
C THR A 159 0.13 -0.34 -9.68
N VAL A 160 -0.69 -0.72 -10.67
CA VAL A 160 -2.13 -0.96 -10.47
C VAL A 160 -2.37 -2.13 -9.52
N ALA A 161 -1.65 -3.23 -9.67
CA ALA A 161 -1.76 -4.39 -8.79
C ALA A 161 -1.41 -4.04 -7.33
N VAL A 162 -0.30 -3.32 -7.11
CA VAL A 162 0.09 -2.83 -5.78
C VAL A 162 -0.99 -1.91 -5.19
N TYR A 163 -1.52 -0.98 -5.99
CA TYR A 163 -2.57 -0.08 -5.54
C TYR A 163 -3.84 -0.82 -5.12
N LEU A 164 -4.35 -1.74 -5.94
CA LEU A 164 -5.61 -2.43 -5.66
C LEU A 164 -5.52 -3.35 -4.42
N ASN A 165 -4.39 -4.03 -4.23
CA ASN A 165 -4.13 -4.79 -3.01
C ASN A 165 -4.07 -3.86 -1.79
N ALA A 166 -3.29 -2.77 -1.87
CA ALA A 166 -3.16 -1.81 -0.78
C ALA A 166 -4.49 -1.08 -0.50
N PHE A 167 -5.30 -0.77 -1.52
CA PHE A 167 -6.60 -0.15 -1.37
C PHE A 167 -7.55 -1.00 -0.53
N ASN A 168 -7.60 -2.30 -0.78
CA ASN A 168 -8.44 -3.21 0.00
C ASN A 168 -8.01 -3.28 1.47
N ASP A 169 -6.71 -3.44 1.72
CA ASP A 169 -6.16 -3.51 3.07
C ASP A 169 -6.35 -2.18 3.84
N MET A 170 -5.97 -1.06 3.23
CA MET A 170 -6.01 0.26 3.87
C MET A 170 -7.42 0.77 4.16
N ASN A 171 -8.39 0.44 3.33
CA ASN A 171 -9.76 0.93 3.44
C ASN A 171 -10.73 -0.10 3.99
N GLN A 172 -10.29 -1.33 4.26
CA GLN A 172 -11.15 -2.43 4.70
C GLN A 172 -12.37 -2.60 3.77
N ALA A 173 -12.15 -2.42 2.48
CA ALA A 173 -13.20 -2.46 1.46
C ALA A 173 -13.94 -3.81 1.47
N ASN A 174 -13.18 -4.90 1.66
CA ASN A 174 -13.69 -6.27 1.79
C ASN A 174 -14.64 -6.68 0.65
N TRP A 175 -14.41 -6.16 -0.57
CA TRP A 175 -15.21 -6.49 -1.72
C TRP A 175 -14.79 -7.86 -2.28
N PRO A 176 -15.67 -8.89 -2.22
CA PRO A 176 -15.34 -10.24 -2.70
C PRO A 176 -14.93 -10.27 -4.17
N ASN A 177 -15.57 -9.42 -4.99
CA ASN A 177 -15.27 -9.32 -6.41
C ASN A 177 -13.93 -8.67 -6.70
N LEU A 178 -13.47 -7.71 -5.89
CA LEU A 178 -12.11 -7.16 -6.01
C LEU A 178 -11.07 -8.24 -5.71
N LYS A 179 -11.29 -9.04 -4.67
CA LYS A 179 -10.43 -10.18 -4.34
C LYS A 179 -10.38 -11.18 -5.50
N SER A 180 -11.56 -11.62 -5.99
CA SER A 180 -11.63 -12.56 -7.12
C SER A 180 -10.95 -12.00 -8.36
N LEU A 181 -11.05 -10.70 -8.60
CA LEU A 181 -10.39 -10.05 -9.73
C LEU A 181 -8.85 -10.03 -9.56
N LEU A 182 -8.35 -9.73 -8.37
CA LEU A 182 -6.91 -9.78 -8.07
C LEU A 182 -6.34 -11.19 -8.22
N GLU A 183 -7.11 -12.22 -7.87
CA GLU A 183 -6.70 -13.63 -7.99
C GLU A 183 -6.76 -14.15 -9.44
N SER A 184 -7.70 -13.67 -10.25
CA SER A 184 -7.97 -14.22 -11.59
C SER A 184 -7.41 -13.43 -12.75
N GLU A 185 -7.10 -12.13 -12.59
CA GLU A 185 -6.58 -11.28 -13.67
C GLU A 185 -5.06 -11.41 -13.78
N PRO A 186 -4.52 -12.01 -14.86
CA PRO A 186 -3.06 -12.25 -14.99
C PRO A 186 -2.22 -10.99 -14.95
N ARG A 187 -2.77 -9.85 -15.41
CA ARG A 187 -2.07 -8.55 -15.44
C ARG A 187 -1.86 -7.95 -14.04
N LEU A 188 -2.61 -8.44 -13.04
CA LEU A 188 -2.54 -7.99 -11.64
C LEU A 188 -1.72 -8.94 -10.74
N GLN A 189 -1.17 -10.03 -11.30
CA GLN A 189 -0.35 -10.96 -10.54
C GLN A 189 1.00 -10.35 -10.22
N LEU A 190 1.31 -10.20 -8.93
CA LEU A 190 2.62 -9.78 -8.45
C LEU A 190 3.56 -10.98 -8.33
N GLY A 191 4.86 -10.74 -8.54
CA GLY A 191 5.87 -11.80 -8.46
C GLY A 191 5.97 -12.73 -9.67
N ALA A 192 5.16 -12.54 -10.71
CA ALA A 192 5.18 -13.37 -11.93
C ALA A 192 6.28 -12.98 -12.94
N ALA A 193 6.99 -11.88 -12.72
CA ALA A 193 8.10 -11.44 -13.55
C ALA A 193 9.41 -12.00 -12.99
N GLY A 194 9.69 -13.28 -13.31
CA GLY A 194 10.99 -13.90 -13.14
C GLY A 194 11.87 -13.66 -14.36
#